data_163009bccf51db4adae54d3b3a513d15
#
_entry.id   163009bccf51db4adae54d3b3a513d15
#
_cell.length_a   1.000
_cell.length_b   1.000
_cell.length_c   1.000
_cell.angle_alpha   90.00
_cell.angle_beta   90.00
_cell.angle_gamma   90.00
#
_symmetry.space_group_name_H-M   'P 1'
#
loop_
_entity.id
_entity.type
_entity.pdbx_description
1 polymer ?
#
loop_
_entity_poly.entity_id
_entity_poly.type
_entity_poly.pdbx_seq_one_letter_code
_entity_poly.pdbx_strand_id
1 'polypeptide(L)'
;MTLAQTALDAVTVGRWQFGVTTVYHFVLVPLTIGLSLLVAIMQTAWHRTGKEYWLQATRFFGKLLLINFALGVATGIVQEFQFGMNWSEYSRFVGDIFGAPLAVEALLAFFLESTFLGLWIFGWGRLSKGIHLATIWCVAIGTMLSAAWILAANAWMQHPVGARFNPETGRAELDGAAGFLKLITSGVYLSEYAHVITSA
;
A
#
# COMPACT_ATOMS: atom_id res chain seq x y z
N MET A 1 -10.76 36.10 -19.07
CA MET A 1 -9.80 35.17 -18.46
C MET A 1 -9.14 34.41 -19.59
N THR A 2 -7.83 34.58 -19.82
CA THR A 2 -7.13 33.95 -20.94
C THR A 2 -6.85 32.48 -20.63
N LEU A 3 -6.80 31.61 -21.63
CA LEU A 3 -6.46 30.15 -21.47
C LEU A 3 -5.15 29.92 -20.69
N ALA A 4 -4.19 30.83 -20.78
CA ALA A 4 -2.94 30.79 -20.02
C ALA A 4 -3.13 31.02 -18.50
N GLN A 5 -4.13 31.79 -18.08
CA GLN A 5 -4.45 32.01 -16.66
C GLN A 5 -5.14 30.76 -16.04
N THR A 6 -5.95 30.04 -16.81
CA THR A 6 -6.56 28.78 -16.37
C THR A 6 -5.55 27.64 -16.27
N ALA A 7 -4.52 27.63 -17.10
CA ALA A 7 -3.48 26.60 -17.06
C ALA A 7 -2.55 26.67 -15.83
N LEU A 8 -2.47 27.82 -15.17
CA LEU A 8 -1.63 28.08 -13.98
C LEU A 8 -2.44 28.19 -12.68
N ASP A 9 -3.75 27.89 -12.71
CA ASP A 9 -4.56 27.87 -11.51
C ASP A 9 -4.07 26.79 -10.51
N ALA A 10 -3.94 27.17 -9.24
CA ALA A 10 -3.41 26.30 -8.18
C ALA A 10 -4.18 24.97 -8.05
N VAL A 11 -5.51 25.00 -8.26
CA VAL A 11 -6.35 23.81 -8.22
C VAL A 11 -6.01 22.85 -9.37
N THR A 12 -5.84 23.39 -10.57
CA THR A 12 -5.45 22.60 -11.75
C THR A 12 -4.07 21.99 -11.59
N VAL A 13 -3.10 22.76 -11.10
CA VAL A 13 -1.74 22.26 -10.82
C VAL A 13 -1.77 21.17 -9.74
N GLY A 14 -2.52 21.38 -8.64
CA GLY A 14 -2.69 20.41 -7.57
C GLY A 14 -3.33 19.10 -8.07
N ARG A 15 -4.31 19.16 -8.95
CA ARG A 15 -4.92 17.97 -9.57
C ARG A 15 -3.96 17.20 -10.45
N TRP A 16 -3.18 17.89 -11.28
CA TRP A 16 -2.15 17.25 -12.10
C TRP A 16 -1.07 16.59 -11.25
N GLN A 17 -0.58 17.30 -10.24
CA GLN A 17 0.42 16.76 -9.32
C GLN A 17 -0.08 15.47 -8.64
N PHE A 18 -1.30 15.48 -8.11
CA PHE A 18 -1.91 14.31 -7.49
C PHE A 18 -2.12 13.19 -8.49
N GLY A 19 -2.68 13.47 -9.67
CA GLY A 19 -2.94 12.48 -10.71
C GLY A 19 -1.66 11.78 -11.18
N VAL A 20 -0.59 12.52 -11.46
CA VAL A 20 0.69 11.95 -11.87
C VAL A 20 1.27 11.07 -10.76
N THR A 21 1.30 11.56 -9.51
CA THR A 21 1.83 10.80 -8.37
C THR A 21 1.03 9.51 -8.14
N THR A 22 -0.29 9.60 -8.20
CA THR A 22 -1.19 8.45 -8.02
C THR A 22 -0.97 7.39 -9.09
N VAL A 23 -0.83 7.77 -10.37
CA VAL A 23 -0.58 6.82 -11.45
C VAL A 23 0.74 6.09 -11.25
N TYR A 24 1.82 6.80 -10.90
CA TYR A 24 3.11 6.17 -10.62
C TYR A 24 3.04 5.22 -9.42
N HIS A 25 2.46 5.66 -8.32
CA HIS A 25 2.31 4.84 -7.12
C HIS A 25 1.45 3.60 -7.40
N PHE A 26 0.34 3.77 -8.10
CA PHE A 26 -0.57 2.67 -8.44
C PHE A 26 0.06 1.58 -9.32
N VAL A 27 1.01 1.91 -10.18
CA VAL A 27 1.76 0.91 -10.95
C VAL A 27 2.76 0.14 -10.08
N LEU A 28 3.43 0.84 -9.15
CA LEU A 28 4.49 0.26 -8.33
C LEU A 28 3.95 -0.67 -7.22
N VAL A 29 2.79 -0.37 -6.65
CA VAL A 29 2.24 -1.14 -5.51
C VAL A 29 1.85 -2.56 -5.90
N PRO A 30 1.04 -2.84 -6.93
CA PRO A 30 0.75 -4.20 -7.35
C PRO A 30 2.01 -4.99 -7.72
N LEU A 31 2.97 -4.35 -8.40
CA LEU A 31 4.25 -4.98 -8.70
C LEU A 31 5.02 -5.38 -7.43
N THR A 32 4.98 -4.58 -6.37
CA THR A 32 5.59 -4.94 -5.08
C THR A 32 4.91 -6.16 -4.46
N ILE A 33 3.57 -6.19 -4.46
CA ILE A 33 2.79 -7.32 -3.93
C ILE A 33 3.13 -8.60 -4.67
N GLY A 34 3.05 -8.59 -6.01
CA GLY A 34 3.35 -9.77 -6.83
C GLY A 34 4.80 -10.22 -6.73
N LEU A 35 5.75 -9.28 -6.83
CA LEU A 35 7.18 -9.62 -6.72
C LEU A 35 7.54 -10.16 -5.35
N SER A 36 7.01 -9.65 -4.25
CA SER A 36 7.29 -10.14 -2.91
C SER A 36 6.85 -11.59 -2.74
N LEU A 37 5.66 -11.92 -3.21
CA LEU A 37 5.12 -13.28 -3.19
C LEU A 37 5.94 -14.22 -4.09
N LEU A 38 6.25 -13.81 -5.32
CA LEU A 38 7.07 -14.61 -6.25
C LEU A 38 8.45 -14.90 -5.68
N VAL A 39 9.12 -13.90 -5.09
CA VAL A 39 10.43 -14.08 -4.46
C VAL A 39 10.36 -15.04 -3.26
N ALA A 40 9.31 -14.92 -2.44
CA ALA A 40 9.08 -15.84 -1.32
C ALA A 40 8.87 -17.30 -1.79
N ILE A 41 8.10 -17.50 -2.86
CA ILE A 41 7.88 -18.82 -3.47
C ILE A 41 9.19 -19.37 -4.04
N MET A 42 9.94 -18.58 -4.81
CA MET A 42 11.22 -19.00 -5.39
C MET A 42 12.23 -19.37 -4.32
N GLN A 43 12.33 -18.58 -3.24
CA GLN A 43 13.20 -18.88 -2.12
C GLN A 43 12.76 -20.13 -1.36
N THR A 44 11.46 -20.37 -1.24
CA THR A 44 10.93 -21.62 -0.67
C THR A 44 11.32 -22.81 -1.52
N ALA A 45 11.22 -22.70 -2.84
CA ALA A 45 11.65 -23.74 -3.77
C ALA A 45 13.16 -24.02 -3.66
N TRP A 46 13.98 -22.98 -3.56
CA TRP A 46 15.41 -23.14 -3.29
C TRP A 46 15.67 -23.81 -1.94
N HIS A 47 15.00 -23.37 -0.89
CA HIS A 47 15.17 -23.94 0.47
C HIS A 47 14.85 -25.43 0.51
N ARG A 48 13.81 -25.88 -0.22
CA ARG A 48 13.37 -27.28 -0.26
C ARG A 48 14.19 -28.15 -1.20
N THR A 49 14.61 -27.62 -2.35
CA THR A 49 15.24 -28.40 -3.41
C THR A 49 16.75 -28.27 -3.48
N GLY A 50 17.33 -27.20 -2.91
CA GLY A 50 18.75 -26.87 -3.00
C GLY A 50 19.22 -26.48 -4.41
N LYS A 51 18.33 -26.42 -5.41
CA LYS A 51 18.70 -26.19 -6.80
C LYS A 51 19.14 -24.74 -7.04
N GLU A 52 20.33 -24.57 -7.60
CA GLU A 52 20.99 -23.26 -7.78
C GLU A 52 20.19 -22.28 -8.64
N TYR A 53 19.46 -22.73 -9.64
CA TYR A 53 18.66 -21.86 -10.50
C TYR A 53 17.56 -21.13 -9.72
N TRP A 54 16.99 -21.76 -8.66
CA TRP A 54 16.03 -21.07 -7.79
C TRP A 54 16.68 -19.96 -6.97
N LEU A 55 17.93 -20.17 -6.52
CA LEU A 55 18.69 -19.14 -5.83
C LEU A 55 18.99 -17.95 -6.74
N GLN A 56 19.42 -18.22 -7.97
CA GLN A 56 19.69 -17.19 -8.97
C GLN A 56 18.43 -16.37 -9.30
N ALA A 57 17.30 -17.05 -9.51
CA ALA A 57 16.00 -16.39 -9.73
C ALA A 57 15.60 -15.54 -8.52
N THR A 58 15.68 -16.07 -7.29
CA THR A 58 15.40 -15.34 -6.06
C THR A 58 16.23 -14.06 -5.94
N ARG A 59 17.53 -14.14 -6.21
CA ARG A 59 18.43 -12.97 -6.15
C ARG A 59 18.14 -11.95 -7.25
N PHE A 60 17.81 -12.40 -8.45
CA PHE A 60 17.47 -11.52 -9.56
C PHE A 60 16.17 -10.76 -9.29
N PHE A 61 15.08 -11.48 -9.04
CA PHE A 61 13.77 -10.86 -8.79
C PHE A 61 13.74 -10.10 -7.45
N GLY A 62 14.55 -10.51 -6.47
CA GLY A 62 14.71 -9.77 -5.23
C GLY A 62 15.36 -8.39 -5.41
N LYS A 63 16.27 -8.22 -6.37
CA LYS A 63 16.80 -6.89 -6.74
C LYS A 63 15.71 -6.02 -7.36
N LEU A 64 14.89 -6.59 -8.23
CA LEU A 64 13.75 -5.87 -8.83
C LEU A 64 12.74 -5.46 -7.75
N LEU A 65 12.43 -6.36 -6.81
CA LEU A 65 11.58 -6.07 -5.66
C LEU A 65 12.12 -4.88 -4.86
N LEU A 66 13.42 -4.88 -4.55
CA LEU A 66 14.04 -3.78 -3.78
C LEU A 66 13.91 -2.44 -4.48
N ILE A 67 14.22 -2.39 -5.78
CA ILE A 67 14.13 -1.15 -6.58
C ILE A 67 12.69 -0.67 -6.65
N ASN A 68 11.76 -1.59 -6.94
CA ASN A 68 10.34 -1.27 -7.04
C ASN A 68 9.77 -0.79 -5.69
N PHE A 69 10.13 -1.46 -4.60
CA PHE A 69 9.74 -1.07 -3.24
C PHE A 69 10.23 0.33 -2.89
N ALA A 70 11.50 0.63 -3.15
CA ALA A 70 12.06 1.96 -2.86
C ALA A 70 11.35 3.09 -3.64
N LEU A 71 11.03 2.85 -4.92
CA LEU A 71 10.27 3.79 -5.74
C LEU A 71 8.82 3.90 -5.27
N GLY A 72 8.19 2.79 -4.89
CA GLY A 72 6.85 2.74 -4.32
C GLY A 72 6.75 3.56 -3.05
N VAL A 73 7.69 3.39 -2.12
CA VAL A 73 7.77 4.19 -0.88
C VAL A 73 7.95 5.67 -1.17
N ALA A 74 8.86 6.04 -2.06
CA ALA A 74 9.09 7.44 -2.41
C ALA A 74 7.83 8.11 -2.97
N THR A 75 7.11 7.44 -3.88
CA THR A 75 5.87 7.96 -4.46
C THR A 75 4.72 7.96 -3.46
N GLY A 76 4.64 6.97 -2.57
CA GLY A 76 3.64 6.89 -1.50
C GLY A 76 3.78 8.03 -0.50
N ILE A 77 5.01 8.33 -0.06
CA ILE A 77 5.27 9.46 0.84
C ILE A 77 4.83 10.78 0.19
N VAL A 78 5.16 11.01 -1.09
CA VAL A 78 4.73 12.23 -1.80
C VAL A 78 3.20 12.30 -1.87
N GLN A 79 2.51 11.18 -2.11
CA GLN A 79 1.05 11.14 -2.16
C GLN A 79 0.43 11.43 -0.78
N GLU A 80 0.99 10.88 0.29
CA GLU A 80 0.56 11.13 1.67
C GLU A 80 0.66 12.63 2.03
N PHE A 81 1.77 13.27 1.71
CA PHE A 81 1.93 14.71 1.93
C PHE A 81 0.90 15.55 1.18
N GLN A 82 0.47 15.13 0.00
CA GLN A 82 -0.55 15.85 -0.77
C GLN A 82 -1.91 15.87 -0.08
N PHE A 83 -2.26 14.83 0.67
CA PHE A 83 -3.48 14.80 1.48
C PHE A 83 -3.46 15.90 2.56
N GLY A 84 -2.30 16.14 3.18
CA GLY A 84 -2.14 17.19 4.20
C GLY A 84 -2.05 18.61 3.63
N MET A 85 -1.72 18.78 2.35
CA MET A 85 -1.54 20.07 1.68
C MET A 85 -2.70 20.40 0.75
N ASN A 86 -2.65 19.90 -0.49
CA ASN A 86 -3.62 20.29 -1.53
C ASN A 86 -5.03 19.76 -1.26
N TRP A 87 -5.16 18.68 -0.49
CA TRP A 87 -6.42 17.99 -0.19
C TRP A 87 -6.78 18.05 1.30
N SER A 88 -6.27 19.05 2.02
CA SER A 88 -6.43 19.18 3.48
C SER A 88 -7.89 19.25 3.94
N GLU A 89 -8.77 19.95 3.21
CA GLU A 89 -10.21 20.02 3.53
C GLU A 89 -10.87 18.63 3.39
N TYR A 90 -10.54 17.91 2.32
CA TYR A 90 -11.03 16.54 2.13
C TYR A 90 -10.52 15.62 3.25
N SER A 91 -9.22 15.69 3.56
CA SER A 91 -8.60 14.90 4.64
C SER A 91 -9.24 15.20 6.00
N ARG A 92 -9.63 16.46 6.24
CA ARG A 92 -10.36 16.85 7.45
C ARG A 92 -11.77 16.26 7.48
N PHE A 93 -12.45 16.23 6.33
CA PHE A 93 -13.81 15.69 6.22
C PHE A 93 -13.84 14.16 6.48
N VAL A 94 -12.89 13.41 5.92
CA VAL A 94 -12.84 11.94 6.02
C VAL A 94 -11.84 11.41 7.07
N GLY A 95 -11.25 12.29 7.88
CA GLY A 95 -10.13 11.95 8.77
C GLY A 95 -10.43 10.84 9.76
N ASP A 96 -11.66 10.72 10.24
CA ASP A 96 -12.07 9.64 11.12
C ASP A 96 -12.09 8.26 10.44
N ILE A 97 -12.38 8.25 9.14
CA ILE A 97 -12.48 7.02 8.34
C ILE A 97 -11.12 6.60 7.82
N PHE A 98 -10.31 7.55 7.36
CA PHE A 98 -9.01 7.28 6.71
C PHE A 98 -7.87 7.21 7.72
N GLY A 99 -7.94 8.02 8.79
CA GLY A 99 -6.82 8.19 9.71
C GLY A 99 -6.40 6.89 10.39
N ALA A 100 -7.35 6.11 10.90
CA ALA A 100 -7.04 4.85 11.57
C ALA A 100 -6.47 3.79 10.61
N PRO A 101 -7.09 3.49 9.44
CA PRO A 101 -6.50 2.58 8.46
C PRO A 101 -5.10 2.98 7.99
N LEU A 102 -4.89 4.26 7.65
CA LEU A 102 -3.59 4.77 7.20
C LEU A 102 -2.54 4.71 8.32
N ALA A 103 -2.92 5.04 9.57
CA ALA A 103 -1.99 4.94 10.70
C ALA A 103 -1.59 3.48 10.99
N VAL A 104 -2.54 2.54 10.92
CA VAL A 104 -2.24 1.11 11.09
C VAL A 104 -1.39 0.59 9.94
N GLU A 105 -1.67 0.99 8.71
CA GLU A 105 -0.84 0.67 7.55
C GLU A 105 0.60 1.13 7.78
N ALA A 106 0.81 2.42 8.08
CA ALA A 106 2.13 2.98 8.30
C ALA A 106 2.89 2.31 9.45
N LEU A 107 2.22 2.10 10.61
CA LEU A 107 2.85 1.59 11.83
C LEU A 107 3.07 0.08 11.81
N LEU A 108 2.17 -0.70 11.23
CA LEU A 108 2.27 -2.16 11.22
C LEU A 108 2.77 -2.69 9.88
N ALA A 109 2.06 -2.40 8.80
CA ALA A 109 2.38 -3.00 7.51
C ALA A 109 3.70 -2.47 6.95
N PHE A 110 3.85 -1.15 6.81
CA PHE A 110 5.08 -0.56 6.25
C PHE A 110 6.33 -0.82 7.11
N PHE A 111 6.24 -0.71 8.45
CA PHE A 111 7.37 -1.06 9.31
C PHE A 111 7.72 -2.54 9.24
N LEU A 112 6.74 -3.41 9.15
CA LEU A 112 6.96 -4.84 8.97
C LEU A 112 7.67 -5.08 7.62
N GLU A 113 7.16 -4.53 6.54
CA GLU A 113 7.75 -4.65 5.21
C GLU A 113 9.19 -4.15 5.16
N SER A 114 9.44 -2.91 5.58
CA SER A 114 10.76 -2.28 5.50
C SER A 114 11.79 -2.97 6.40
N THR A 115 11.39 -3.35 7.61
CA THR A 115 12.27 -4.06 8.55
C THR A 115 12.65 -5.43 8.02
N PHE A 116 11.68 -6.23 7.58
CA PHE A 116 11.96 -7.58 7.10
C PHE A 116 12.61 -7.59 5.72
N LEU A 117 12.34 -6.61 4.86
CA LEU A 117 13.08 -6.45 3.61
C LEU A 117 14.55 -6.10 3.89
N GLY A 118 14.82 -5.23 4.85
CA GLY A 118 16.17 -4.93 5.31
C GLY A 118 16.88 -6.17 5.85
N LEU A 119 16.23 -6.93 6.73
CA LEU A 119 16.76 -8.19 7.24
C LEU A 119 16.99 -9.21 6.12
N TRP A 120 16.13 -9.26 5.12
CA TRP A 120 16.29 -10.14 3.98
C TRP A 120 17.50 -9.77 3.11
N ILE A 121 17.67 -8.47 2.81
CA ILE A 121 18.79 -7.99 1.97
C ILE A 121 20.13 -8.21 2.65
N PHE A 122 20.24 -7.83 3.92
CA PHE A 122 21.50 -7.87 4.68
C PHE A 122 21.74 -9.23 5.37
N GLY A 123 20.73 -10.12 5.35
CA GLY A 123 20.75 -11.41 6.02
C GLY A 123 21.45 -12.53 5.24
N TRP A 124 21.77 -12.33 3.96
CA TRP A 124 22.45 -13.34 3.16
C TRP A 124 23.80 -13.75 3.78
N GLY A 125 23.95 -15.04 4.07
CA GLY A 125 25.16 -15.58 4.72
C GLY A 125 25.31 -15.23 6.21
N ARG A 126 24.39 -14.47 6.80
CA ARG A 126 24.39 -14.09 8.23
C ARG A 126 23.27 -14.79 9.00
N LEU A 127 22.10 -14.92 8.40
CA LEU A 127 20.96 -15.60 9.00
C LEU A 127 20.94 -17.07 8.59
N SER A 128 20.37 -17.92 9.44
CA SER A 128 20.08 -19.31 9.04
C SER A 128 19.09 -19.31 7.87
N LYS A 129 19.19 -20.33 6.99
CA LYS A 129 18.35 -20.42 5.79
C LYS A 129 16.85 -20.33 6.08
N GLY A 130 16.38 -20.91 7.18
CA GLY A 130 14.97 -20.88 7.57
C GLY A 130 14.53 -19.50 8.05
N ILE A 131 15.33 -18.83 8.89
CA ILE A 131 15.05 -17.47 9.36
C ILE A 131 15.07 -16.50 8.18
N HIS A 132 16.05 -16.62 7.28
CA HIS A 132 16.14 -15.80 6.09
C HIS A 132 14.95 -16.00 5.14
N LEU A 133 14.43 -17.24 5.03
CA LEU A 133 13.19 -17.50 4.28
C LEU A 133 11.98 -16.84 4.98
N ALA A 134 11.92 -16.91 6.32
CA ALA A 134 10.82 -16.27 7.05
C ALA A 134 10.77 -14.77 6.83
N THR A 135 11.92 -14.07 6.68
CA THR A 135 11.93 -12.62 6.45
C THR A 135 11.22 -12.24 5.16
N ILE A 136 11.42 -12.94 4.05
CA ILE A 136 10.74 -12.60 2.79
C ILE A 136 9.24 -12.96 2.83
N TRP A 137 8.84 -13.98 3.57
CA TRP A 137 7.43 -14.26 3.81
C TRP A 137 6.77 -13.17 4.65
N CYS A 138 7.48 -12.60 5.64
CA CYS A 138 7.00 -11.44 6.39
C CYS A 138 6.82 -10.22 5.48
N VAL A 139 7.72 -10.00 4.51
CA VAL A 139 7.55 -8.93 3.50
C VAL A 139 6.28 -9.19 2.67
N ALA A 140 6.11 -10.40 2.12
CA ALA A 140 4.95 -10.72 1.29
C ALA A 140 3.62 -10.59 2.06
N ILE A 141 3.59 -10.99 3.33
CA ILE A 141 2.41 -10.81 4.18
C ILE A 141 2.19 -9.32 4.46
N GLY A 142 3.25 -8.56 4.75
CA GLY A 142 3.18 -7.12 4.98
C GLY A 142 2.55 -6.37 3.81
N THR A 143 3.02 -6.63 2.58
CA THR A 143 2.48 -5.99 1.37
C THR A 143 0.99 -6.28 1.15
N MET A 144 0.53 -7.50 1.45
CA MET A 144 -0.88 -7.86 1.38
C MET A 144 -1.70 -7.17 2.48
N LEU A 145 -1.16 -7.05 3.70
CA LEU A 145 -1.81 -6.33 4.79
C LEU A 145 -1.88 -4.82 4.51
N SER A 146 -0.82 -4.24 3.95
CA SER A 146 -0.81 -2.85 3.49
C SER A 146 -1.96 -2.59 2.51
N ALA A 147 -2.08 -3.43 1.48
CA ALA A 147 -3.20 -3.36 0.54
C ALA A 147 -4.57 -3.45 1.24
N ALA A 148 -4.71 -4.31 2.25
CA ALA A 148 -5.97 -4.46 2.97
C ALA A 148 -6.40 -3.16 3.68
N TRP A 149 -5.47 -2.47 4.32
CA TRP A 149 -5.75 -1.21 5.02
C TRP A 149 -6.05 -0.06 4.05
N ILE A 150 -5.27 0.08 3.00
CA ILE A 150 -5.48 1.14 2.00
C ILE A 150 -6.79 0.93 1.24
N LEU A 151 -7.11 -0.30 0.86
CA LEU A 151 -8.35 -0.61 0.16
C LEU A 151 -9.59 -0.44 1.03
N ALA A 152 -9.49 -0.47 2.37
CA ALA A 152 -10.62 -0.13 3.23
C ALA A 152 -11.04 1.34 3.02
N ALA A 153 -10.08 2.27 2.93
CA ALA A 153 -10.36 3.67 2.62
C ALA A 153 -10.89 3.84 1.19
N ASN A 154 -10.30 3.14 0.22
CA ASN A 154 -10.74 3.18 -1.17
C ASN A 154 -12.17 2.68 -1.35
N ALA A 155 -12.49 1.51 -0.79
CA ALA A 155 -13.82 0.91 -0.84
C ALA A 155 -14.88 1.82 -0.20
N TRP A 156 -14.56 2.53 0.88
CA TRP A 156 -15.46 3.49 1.48
C TRP A 156 -15.76 4.66 0.53
N MET A 157 -14.77 5.16 -0.21
CA MET A 157 -14.99 6.21 -1.20
C MET A 157 -15.94 5.76 -2.33
N GLN A 158 -15.88 4.48 -2.72
CA GLN A 158 -16.74 3.91 -3.75
C GLN A 158 -18.14 3.58 -3.21
N HIS A 159 -18.21 3.13 -1.95
CA HIS A 159 -19.44 2.71 -1.30
C HIS A 159 -19.42 3.06 0.19
N PRO A 160 -19.87 4.28 0.55
CA PRO A 160 -19.81 4.79 1.92
C PRO A 160 -20.79 4.06 2.85
N VAL A 161 -20.32 2.97 3.46
CA VAL A 161 -21.06 2.18 4.45
C VAL A 161 -20.36 2.21 5.81
N GLY A 162 -21.12 2.02 6.89
CA GLY A 162 -20.58 1.97 8.25
C GLY A 162 -20.11 3.32 8.79
N ALA A 163 -20.51 4.41 8.15
CA ALA A 163 -20.22 5.77 8.59
C ALA A 163 -21.45 6.65 8.45
N ARG A 164 -21.45 7.77 9.17
CA ARG A 164 -22.48 8.79 9.17
C ARG A 164 -21.87 10.18 9.06
N PHE A 165 -22.63 11.12 8.53
CA PHE A 165 -22.29 12.52 8.60
C PHE A 165 -22.66 13.08 9.98
N ASN A 166 -21.70 13.69 10.67
CA ASN A 166 -21.92 14.39 11.93
C ASN A 166 -22.05 15.90 11.64
N PRO A 167 -23.26 16.49 11.81
CA PRO A 167 -23.47 17.91 11.52
C PRO A 167 -22.78 18.84 12.52
N GLU A 168 -22.45 18.37 13.74
CA GLU A 168 -21.76 19.18 14.75
C GLU A 168 -20.29 19.37 14.41
N THR A 169 -19.64 18.32 13.88
CA THR A 169 -18.22 18.36 13.48
C THR A 169 -18.01 18.69 12.01
N GLY A 170 -19.06 18.58 11.18
CA GLY A 170 -19.01 18.72 9.74
C GLY A 170 -18.21 17.61 9.06
N ARG A 171 -18.09 16.43 9.68
CA ARG A 171 -17.23 15.31 9.22
C ARG A 171 -18.03 14.05 8.97
N ALA A 172 -17.46 13.18 8.15
CA ALA A 172 -17.89 11.80 8.07
C ALA A 172 -17.17 11.00 9.17
N GLU A 173 -17.93 10.29 9.98
CA GLU A 173 -17.44 9.55 11.15
C GLU A 173 -17.85 8.07 11.05
N LEU A 174 -16.94 7.17 11.38
CA LEU A 174 -17.25 5.74 11.45
C LEU A 174 -18.19 5.45 12.64
N ASP A 175 -19.07 4.48 12.46
CA ASP A 175 -19.92 3.95 13.54
C ASP A 175 -19.11 2.98 14.45
N GLY A 176 -17.93 3.40 14.85
CA GLY A 176 -16.99 2.64 15.66
C GLY A 176 -16.50 1.35 14.99
N ALA A 177 -16.15 0.36 15.79
CA ALA A 177 -15.65 -0.93 15.28
C ALA A 177 -16.68 -1.67 14.42
N ALA A 178 -17.97 -1.55 14.72
CA ALA A 178 -19.05 -2.18 13.95
C ALA A 178 -19.14 -1.57 12.53
N GLY A 179 -18.98 -0.24 12.41
CA GLY A 179 -18.93 0.45 11.12
C GLY A 179 -17.72 0.00 10.29
N PHE A 180 -16.54 -0.11 10.92
CA PHE A 180 -15.35 -0.62 10.25
C PHE A 180 -15.51 -2.06 9.79
N LEU A 181 -16.06 -2.96 10.61
CA LEU A 181 -16.35 -4.34 10.23
C LEU A 181 -17.33 -4.41 9.04
N LYS A 182 -18.39 -3.57 9.06
CA LYS A 182 -19.34 -3.48 7.94
C LYS A 182 -18.65 -3.06 6.64
N LEU A 183 -17.68 -2.15 6.71
CA LEU A 183 -16.91 -1.70 5.57
C LEU A 183 -16.06 -2.84 4.99
N ILE A 184 -15.21 -3.47 5.80
CA ILE A 184 -14.26 -4.50 5.34
C ILE A 184 -14.92 -5.86 5.01
N THR A 185 -16.16 -6.05 5.37
CA THR A 185 -16.97 -7.21 4.93
C THR A 185 -17.93 -6.87 3.79
N SER A 186 -17.92 -5.63 3.30
CA SER A 186 -18.76 -5.23 2.17
C SER A 186 -18.31 -5.91 0.88
N GLY A 187 -19.27 -6.16 -0.02
CA GLY A 187 -18.98 -6.78 -1.33
C GLY A 187 -18.00 -5.93 -2.16
N VAL A 188 -18.04 -4.61 -2.04
CA VAL A 188 -17.11 -3.70 -2.73
C VAL A 188 -15.69 -3.93 -2.22
N TYR A 189 -15.45 -3.85 -0.91
CA TYR A 189 -14.13 -4.07 -0.34
C TYR A 189 -13.57 -5.46 -0.69
N LEU A 190 -14.37 -6.51 -0.52
CA LEU A 190 -13.91 -7.88 -0.79
C LEU A 190 -13.56 -8.10 -2.27
N SER A 191 -14.35 -7.52 -3.19
CA SER A 191 -14.06 -7.61 -4.62
C SER A 191 -12.84 -6.80 -5.03
N GLU A 192 -12.65 -5.59 -4.49
CA GLU A 192 -11.47 -4.76 -4.73
C GLU A 192 -10.20 -5.45 -4.21
N TYR A 193 -10.23 -5.95 -2.97
CA TYR A 193 -9.09 -6.64 -2.38
C TYR A 193 -8.72 -7.90 -3.17
N ALA A 194 -9.72 -8.75 -3.50
CA ALA A 194 -9.50 -9.93 -4.31
C ALA A 194 -8.93 -9.58 -5.69
N HIS A 195 -9.45 -8.52 -6.33
CA HIS A 195 -8.96 -8.06 -7.62
C HIS A 195 -7.51 -7.60 -7.54
N VAL A 196 -7.16 -6.77 -6.57
CA VAL A 196 -5.78 -6.27 -6.40
C VAL A 196 -4.79 -7.40 -6.16
N ILE A 197 -5.11 -8.33 -5.25
CA ILE A 197 -4.21 -9.46 -4.93
C ILE A 197 -4.05 -10.42 -6.11
N THR A 198 -5.11 -10.64 -6.90
CA THR A 198 -5.05 -11.58 -8.04
C THR A 198 -4.46 -10.97 -9.31
N SER A 199 -4.48 -9.64 -9.43
CA SER A 199 -3.90 -8.92 -10.58
C SER A 199 -2.46 -8.47 -10.37
N ALA A 200 -1.95 -8.58 -9.13
CA ALA A 200 -0.57 -8.29 -8.77
C ALA A 200 0.36 -9.46 -9.14
#